data_5a5df455c4092d383ecfd12ef750085f
#
_entry.id   5a5df455c4092d383ecfd12ef750085f
#
_cell.length_a   1.000
_cell.length_b   1.000
_cell.length_c   1.000
_cell.angle_alpha   90.00
_cell.angle_beta   90.00
_cell.angle_gamma   90.00
#
_symmetry.space_group_name_H-M   'P 1'
#
loop_
_entity.id
_entity.type
_entity.pdbx_description
1 polymer ?
#
loop_
_entity_poly.entity_id
_entity_poly.type
_entity_poly.pdbx_seq_one_letter_code
_entity_poly.pdbx_strand_id
1 'polypeptide(L)'
;MRISVLLLILFFFCLSCKDKPKDHEGKTLLVSVESNFLYREDVQKILPFGISKDDSTTFVDNYIHNWIKDVLLYDKAKSNIPNNSDIDAFVENYRHSLIIQTYQQELIKQQYSWDIPEQEISDYYEQNKNLFLLDFSLLKGLFIKVPITAPQLDDVRIWYKTETYEAVEKLEKYSFLNAVNYLYFYDKWMPVSEILGYIPLNMPDSETYIKEQQQIEWNDDEFYYFLNVSEFCEKGEIKPYEFAKAEVKEVLLNWKQVGFMEEIKEDLYHQAEQRNNIIYYNKEE
;
A
#
# COMPACT_ATOMS: atom_id res chain seq x y z
N MET A 1 32.67 -63.63 -43.96
CA MET A 1 33.18 -62.28 -43.53
C MET A 1 32.33 -61.10 -43.99
N ARG A 2 31.39 -61.24 -44.89
CA ARG A 2 30.48 -60.14 -45.36
C ARG A 2 29.18 -60.00 -44.57
N ILE A 3 28.74 -61.03 -43.85
CA ILE A 3 27.48 -60.97 -43.05
C ILE A 3 27.71 -60.38 -41.66
N SER A 4 28.87 -60.56 -41.05
CA SER A 4 29.22 -59.98 -39.73
C SER A 4 29.34 -58.45 -39.74
N VAL A 5 29.76 -57.86 -40.87
CA VAL A 5 29.91 -56.38 -41.00
C VAL A 5 28.53 -55.71 -41.16
N LEU A 6 27.60 -56.39 -41.83
CA LEU A 6 26.23 -55.84 -42.01
C LEU A 6 25.44 -55.85 -40.69
N LEU A 7 25.66 -56.83 -39.81
CA LEU A 7 25.03 -56.93 -38.49
C LEU A 7 25.60 -55.86 -37.50
N LEU A 8 26.84 -55.46 -37.66
CA LEU A 8 27.50 -54.43 -36.81
C LEU A 8 27.02 -53.01 -37.20
N ILE A 9 26.68 -52.76 -38.45
CA ILE A 9 26.13 -51.46 -38.92
C ILE A 9 24.67 -51.26 -38.45
N LEU A 10 23.88 -52.35 -38.31
CA LEU A 10 22.49 -52.26 -37.86
C LEU A 10 22.36 -52.00 -36.37
N PHE A 11 23.43 -52.26 -35.56
CA PHE A 11 23.41 -52.03 -34.12
C PHE A 11 23.72 -50.59 -33.70
N PHE A 12 24.25 -49.75 -34.62
CA PHE A 12 24.59 -48.35 -34.35
C PHE A 12 23.47 -47.36 -34.58
N PHE A 13 22.32 -47.79 -35.15
CA PHE A 13 21.19 -46.90 -35.40
C PHE A 13 20.13 -46.87 -34.31
N CYS A 14 20.28 -47.60 -33.19
CA CYS A 14 19.30 -47.66 -32.08
C CYS A 14 19.66 -46.81 -30.85
N LEU A 15 20.71 -45.95 -30.91
CA LEU A 15 20.97 -44.96 -29.90
C LEU A 15 20.32 -43.63 -30.29
N SER A 16 19.03 -43.67 -30.65
CA SER A 16 18.17 -42.48 -30.56
C SER A 16 18.04 -42.16 -29.05
N CYS A 17 18.77 -41.17 -28.59
CA CYS A 17 18.51 -40.57 -27.28
C CYS A 17 17.03 -40.12 -27.31
N LYS A 18 16.16 -40.93 -26.69
CA LYS A 18 14.91 -40.41 -26.17
C LYS A 18 15.30 -39.46 -25.04
N ASP A 19 15.24 -38.19 -25.32
CA ASP A 19 15.21 -37.18 -24.23
C ASP A 19 14.18 -37.68 -23.24
N LYS A 20 14.63 -37.96 -22.01
CA LYS A 20 13.69 -38.28 -20.91
C LYS A 20 12.73 -37.12 -20.84
N PRO A 21 11.42 -37.37 -20.80
CA PRO A 21 10.48 -36.27 -20.58
C PRO A 21 10.91 -35.53 -19.33
N LYS A 22 11.19 -34.23 -19.44
CA LYS A 22 11.50 -33.38 -18.27
C LYS A 22 10.33 -33.56 -17.31
N ASP A 23 10.63 -33.93 -16.07
CA ASP A 23 9.62 -34.03 -15.02
C ASP A 23 9.04 -32.63 -14.82
N HIS A 24 7.76 -32.44 -15.17
CA HIS A 24 7.04 -31.16 -15.06
C HIS A 24 6.46 -30.96 -13.65
N GLU A 25 6.94 -31.70 -12.64
CA GLU A 25 6.56 -31.56 -11.21
C GLU A 25 5.04 -31.58 -10.98
N GLY A 26 4.30 -32.38 -11.75
CA GLY A 26 2.84 -32.46 -11.68
C GLY A 26 2.08 -31.26 -12.26
N LYS A 27 2.76 -30.32 -12.91
CA LYS A 27 2.13 -29.17 -13.57
C LYS A 27 1.62 -29.54 -14.98
N THR A 28 0.53 -28.93 -15.39
CA THR A 28 -0.08 -29.13 -16.71
C THR A 28 0.57 -28.24 -17.76
N LEU A 29 1.33 -28.83 -18.67
CA LEU A 29 1.97 -28.10 -19.76
C LEU A 29 0.92 -27.53 -20.74
N LEU A 30 0.98 -26.25 -21.05
CA LEU A 30 0.16 -25.58 -22.06
C LEU A 30 0.90 -25.42 -23.38
N VAL A 31 2.13 -24.92 -23.34
CA VAL A 31 2.96 -24.71 -24.53
C VAL A 31 4.43 -24.79 -24.15
N SER A 32 5.27 -25.22 -25.08
CA SER A 32 6.72 -25.15 -24.98
C SER A 32 7.32 -24.46 -26.18
N VAL A 33 8.34 -23.65 -25.95
CA VAL A 33 9.15 -23.02 -26.99
C VAL A 33 10.60 -23.33 -26.66
N GLU A 34 11.24 -24.18 -27.48
CA GLU A 34 12.59 -24.71 -27.20
C GLU A 34 12.69 -25.36 -25.81
N SER A 35 13.47 -24.75 -24.89
CA SER A 35 13.63 -25.22 -23.51
C SER A 35 12.73 -24.51 -22.48
N ASN A 36 11.88 -23.60 -22.93
CA ASN A 36 10.98 -22.82 -22.08
C ASN A 36 9.59 -23.46 -22.07
N PHE A 37 8.95 -23.52 -20.90
CA PHE A 37 7.69 -24.19 -20.67
C PHE A 37 6.70 -23.22 -19.99
N LEU A 38 5.49 -23.14 -20.52
CA LEU A 38 4.38 -22.42 -19.87
C LEU A 38 3.35 -23.42 -19.36
N TYR A 39 2.99 -23.27 -18.09
CA TYR A 39 2.05 -24.17 -17.44
C TYR A 39 0.71 -23.51 -17.19
N ARG A 40 -0.35 -24.31 -17.18
CA ARG A 40 -1.73 -23.88 -16.89
C ARG A 40 -1.82 -23.18 -15.54
N GLU A 41 -1.16 -23.71 -14.55
CA GLU A 41 -1.17 -23.21 -13.17
C GLU A 41 -0.58 -21.80 -13.09
N ASP A 42 0.39 -21.46 -13.93
CA ASP A 42 0.99 -20.13 -13.96
C ASP A 42 0.07 -19.10 -14.64
N VAL A 43 -0.64 -19.50 -15.69
CA VAL A 43 -1.65 -18.66 -16.34
C VAL A 43 -2.87 -18.45 -15.44
N GLN A 44 -3.29 -19.47 -14.67
CA GLN A 44 -4.40 -19.35 -13.73
C GLN A 44 -4.16 -18.31 -12.63
N LYS A 45 -2.92 -18.12 -12.17
CA LYS A 45 -2.57 -17.14 -11.12
C LYS A 45 -2.76 -15.69 -11.57
N ILE A 46 -2.71 -15.43 -12.88
CA ILE A 46 -2.81 -14.08 -13.43
C ILE A 46 -4.18 -13.77 -14.05
N LEU A 47 -5.11 -14.75 -14.05
CA LEU A 47 -6.48 -14.53 -14.51
C LEU A 47 -7.21 -13.54 -13.60
N PRO A 48 -7.85 -12.50 -14.15
CA PRO A 48 -8.66 -11.57 -13.37
C PRO A 48 -9.81 -12.28 -12.66
N PHE A 49 -10.06 -11.87 -11.41
CA PHE A 49 -11.19 -12.44 -10.65
C PHE A 49 -12.52 -12.04 -11.27
N GLY A 50 -13.44 -13.01 -11.43
CA GLY A 50 -14.79 -12.77 -11.96
C GLY A 50 -14.90 -12.65 -13.48
N ILE A 51 -13.84 -12.98 -14.23
CA ILE A 51 -13.87 -12.98 -15.70
C ILE A 51 -14.87 -14.04 -16.24
N SER A 52 -15.60 -13.71 -17.32
CA SER A 52 -16.47 -14.67 -17.98
C SER A 52 -15.69 -15.82 -18.63
N LYS A 53 -16.34 -16.96 -18.91
CA LYS A 53 -15.67 -18.11 -19.50
C LYS A 53 -15.12 -17.80 -20.91
N ASP A 54 -15.83 -17.03 -21.71
CA ASP A 54 -15.44 -16.70 -23.08
C ASP A 54 -14.28 -15.68 -23.08
N ASP A 55 -14.35 -14.67 -22.21
CA ASP A 55 -13.27 -13.70 -22.02
C ASP A 55 -12.01 -14.36 -21.45
N SER A 56 -12.19 -15.33 -20.55
CA SER A 56 -11.09 -16.12 -19.99
C SER A 56 -10.34 -16.91 -21.06
N THR A 57 -11.05 -17.50 -22.03
CA THR A 57 -10.43 -18.23 -23.14
C THR A 57 -9.64 -17.27 -24.01
N THR A 58 -10.23 -16.16 -24.41
CA THR A 58 -9.57 -15.11 -25.19
C THR A 58 -8.35 -14.53 -24.47
N PHE A 59 -8.43 -14.33 -23.17
CA PHE A 59 -7.31 -13.86 -22.34
C PHE A 59 -6.15 -14.88 -22.36
N VAL A 60 -6.45 -16.16 -22.15
CA VAL A 60 -5.44 -17.23 -22.14
C VAL A 60 -4.76 -17.35 -23.50
N ASP A 61 -5.50 -17.33 -24.60
CA ASP A 61 -4.95 -17.43 -25.95
C ASP A 61 -4.03 -16.24 -26.27
N ASN A 62 -4.44 -15.03 -25.93
CA ASN A 62 -3.63 -13.83 -26.09
C ASN A 62 -2.38 -13.88 -25.22
N TYR A 63 -2.49 -14.34 -23.98
CA TYR A 63 -1.36 -14.49 -23.08
C TYR A 63 -0.34 -15.48 -23.63
N ILE A 64 -0.78 -16.67 -24.06
CA ILE A 64 0.09 -17.68 -24.66
C ILE A 64 0.80 -17.11 -25.91
N HIS A 65 0.07 -16.42 -26.77
CA HIS A 65 0.64 -15.83 -27.96
C HIS A 65 1.73 -14.78 -27.66
N ASN A 66 1.48 -13.92 -26.69
CA ASN A 66 2.47 -12.92 -26.27
C ASN A 66 3.67 -13.58 -25.59
N TRP A 67 3.44 -14.55 -24.69
CA TRP A 67 4.51 -15.31 -24.05
C TRP A 67 5.43 -15.98 -25.07
N ILE A 68 4.88 -16.61 -26.14
CA ILE A 68 5.69 -17.19 -27.19
C ILE A 68 6.57 -16.13 -27.88
N LYS A 69 6.00 -14.97 -28.21
CA LYS A 69 6.75 -13.86 -28.83
C LYS A 69 7.89 -13.37 -27.93
N ASP A 70 7.61 -13.23 -26.65
CA ASP A 70 8.58 -12.74 -25.67
C ASP A 70 9.73 -13.73 -25.50
N VAL A 71 9.44 -15.04 -25.43
CA VAL A 71 10.47 -16.08 -25.37
C VAL A 71 11.35 -16.05 -26.62
N LEU A 72 10.75 -16.01 -27.80
CA LEU A 72 11.51 -15.99 -29.06
C LEU A 72 12.35 -14.71 -29.20
N LEU A 73 11.80 -13.56 -28.78
CA LEU A 73 12.52 -12.30 -28.79
C LEU A 73 13.69 -12.32 -27.79
N TYR A 74 13.47 -12.86 -26.58
CA TYR A 74 14.51 -13.00 -25.57
C TYR A 74 15.66 -13.89 -26.06
N ASP A 75 15.37 -15.05 -26.64
CA ASP A 75 16.39 -15.96 -27.17
C ASP A 75 17.17 -15.33 -28.31
N LYS A 76 16.46 -14.58 -29.19
CA LYS A 76 17.09 -13.82 -30.23
C LYS A 76 17.97 -12.69 -29.73
N ALA A 77 17.48 -11.95 -28.74
CA ALA A 77 18.24 -10.87 -28.08
C ALA A 77 19.50 -11.43 -27.41
N LYS A 78 19.36 -12.50 -26.61
CA LYS A 78 20.46 -13.16 -25.92
C LYS A 78 21.56 -13.62 -26.86
N SER A 79 21.20 -14.12 -28.05
CA SER A 79 22.19 -14.54 -29.04
C SER A 79 22.88 -13.38 -29.77
N ASN A 80 22.27 -12.18 -29.78
CA ASN A 80 22.80 -11.01 -30.49
C ASN A 80 23.47 -9.99 -29.58
N ILE A 81 23.33 -10.08 -28.25
CA ILE A 81 24.03 -9.23 -27.30
C ILE A 81 25.41 -9.86 -27.02
N PRO A 82 26.49 -9.29 -27.53
CA PRO A 82 27.83 -9.95 -27.54
C PRO A 82 28.50 -9.97 -26.16
N ASN A 83 28.06 -9.12 -25.24
CA ASN A 83 28.61 -9.05 -23.90
C ASN A 83 27.51 -8.74 -22.86
N ASN A 84 27.26 -9.69 -21.99
CA ASN A 84 26.27 -9.57 -20.91
C ASN A 84 26.92 -9.06 -19.59
N SER A 85 28.20 -8.71 -19.58
CA SER A 85 28.93 -8.35 -18.36
C SER A 85 28.25 -7.21 -17.57
N ASP A 86 27.73 -6.23 -18.29
CA ASP A 86 27.03 -5.09 -17.64
C ASP A 86 25.68 -5.53 -17.06
N ILE A 87 24.94 -6.39 -17.80
CA ILE A 87 23.68 -6.97 -17.31
C ILE A 87 23.92 -7.84 -16.09
N ASP A 88 24.96 -8.70 -16.13
CA ASP A 88 25.32 -9.56 -15.01
C ASP A 88 25.73 -8.74 -13.79
N ALA A 89 26.48 -7.65 -13.98
CA ALA A 89 26.84 -6.72 -12.92
C ALA A 89 25.61 -6.02 -12.31
N PHE A 90 24.66 -5.58 -13.13
CA PHE A 90 23.39 -5.00 -12.65
C PHE A 90 22.56 -6.02 -11.86
N VAL A 91 22.44 -7.25 -12.36
CA VAL A 91 21.71 -8.33 -11.68
C VAL A 91 22.35 -8.66 -10.34
N GLU A 92 23.69 -8.75 -10.27
CA GLU A 92 24.43 -9.01 -9.01
C GLU A 92 24.28 -7.86 -8.02
N ASN A 93 24.39 -6.60 -8.46
CA ASN A 93 24.17 -5.45 -7.59
C ASN A 93 22.73 -5.42 -7.04
N TYR A 94 21.76 -5.75 -7.88
CA TYR A 94 20.36 -5.81 -7.46
C TYR A 94 20.13 -6.95 -6.45
N ARG A 95 20.69 -8.13 -6.71
CA ARG A 95 20.64 -9.27 -5.78
C ARG A 95 21.23 -8.91 -4.42
N HIS A 96 22.42 -8.28 -4.42
CA HIS A 96 23.09 -7.82 -3.20
C HIS A 96 22.20 -6.84 -2.41
N SER A 97 21.60 -5.88 -3.09
CA SER A 97 20.69 -4.91 -2.47
C SER A 97 19.45 -5.59 -1.87
N LEU A 98 18.84 -6.55 -2.59
CA LEU A 98 17.70 -7.31 -2.10
C LEU A 98 18.03 -8.16 -0.87
N ILE A 99 19.20 -8.81 -0.85
CA ILE A 99 19.63 -9.62 0.29
C ILE A 99 19.80 -8.72 1.52
N ILE A 100 20.47 -7.57 1.37
CA ILE A 100 20.66 -6.62 2.48
C ILE A 100 19.30 -6.11 2.96
N GLN A 101 18.42 -5.65 2.06
CA GLN A 101 17.10 -5.15 2.42
C GLN A 101 16.27 -6.21 3.15
N THR A 102 16.26 -7.45 2.65
CA THR A 102 15.53 -8.55 3.28
C THR A 102 16.05 -8.83 4.68
N TYR A 103 17.38 -8.87 4.84
CA TYR A 103 18.00 -9.09 6.15
C TYR A 103 17.70 -7.95 7.13
N GLN A 104 17.76 -6.70 6.69
CA GLN A 104 17.38 -5.54 7.49
C GLN A 104 15.93 -5.61 7.96
N GLN A 105 15.00 -5.97 7.07
CA GLN A 105 13.59 -6.16 7.42
C GLN A 105 13.39 -7.27 8.47
N GLU A 106 14.11 -8.38 8.34
CA GLU A 106 14.03 -9.46 9.33
C GLU A 106 14.62 -9.05 10.69
N LEU A 107 15.72 -8.29 10.73
CA LEU A 107 16.27 -7.75 11.98
C LEU A 107 15.29 -6.80 12.68
N ILE A 108 14.65 -5.91 11.91
CA ILE A 108 13.64 -4.99 12.44
C ILE A 108 12.44 -5.74 13.02
N LYS A 109 11.99 -6.82 12.34
CA LYS A 109 10.88 -7.67 12.83
C LYS A 109 11.24 -8.45 14.09
N GLN A 110 12.49 -8.87 14.23
CA GLN A 110 12.96 -9.62 15.41
C GLN A 110 13.09 -8.73 16.64
N GLN A 111 13.16 -7.42 16.48
CA GLN A 111 13.18 -6.47 17.58
C GLN A 111 11.80 -6.46 18.27
N TYR A 112 11.73 -6.91 19.51
CA TYR A 112 10.50 -7.18 20.26
C TYR A 112 9.63 -5.95 20.56
N SER A 113 10.19 -4.75 20.58
CA SER A 113 9.44 -3.56 20.92
C SER A 113 10.01 -2.31 20.26
N TRP A 114 9.22 -1.74 19.37
CA TRP A 114 9.39 -0.38 18.84
C TRP A 114 8.39 0.55 19.55
N ASP A 115 8.28 0.41 20.89
CA ASP A 115 7.38 1.28 21.64
C ASP A 115 7.93 2.70 21.70
N ILE A 116 7.09 3.67 21.35
CA ILE A 116 7.39 5.09 21.46
C ILE A 116 6.53 5.63 22.59
N PRO A 117 7.14 6.05 23.71
CA PRO A 117 6.41 6.64 24.82
C PRO A 117 5.62 7.88 24.39
N GLU A 118 4.44 8.05 24.93
CA GLU A 118 3.57 9.20 24.64
C GLU A 118 4.28 10.55 24.85
N GLN A 119 5.11 10.63 25.89
CA GLN A 119 5.89 11.82 26.19
C GLN A 119 6.87 12.16 25.05
N GLU A 120 7.53 11.15 24.47
CA GLU A 120 8.47 11.33 23.36
C GLU A 120 7.74 11.85 22.11
N ILE A 121 6.52 11.35 21.85
CA ILE A 121 5.68 11.80 20.73
C ILE A 121 5.28 13.27 20.94
N SER A 122 4.81 13.60 22.14
CA SER A 122 4.40 14.96 22.48
C SER A 122 5.57 15.95 22.41
N ASP A 123 6.72 15.59 22.99
CA ASP A 123 7.91 16.45 23.00
C ASP A 123 8.44 16.71 21.59
N TYR A 124 8.46 15.67 20.75
CA TYR A 124 8.88 15.81 19.36
C TYR A 124 7.93 16.71 18.56
N TYR A 125 6.61 16.51 18.73
CA TYR A 125 5.62 17.37 18.10
C TYR A 125 5.80 18.84 18.52
N GLU A 126 5.90 19.11 19.82
CA GLU A 126 6.07 20.47 20.35
C GLU A 126 7.30 21.19 19.78
N GLN A 127 8.42 20.45 19.65
CA GLN A 127 9.67 20.99 19.09
C GLN A 127 9.64 21.20 17.58
N ASN A 128 8.76 20.47 16.87
CA ASN A 128 8.78 20.40 15.40
C ASN A 128 7.42 20.75 14.76
N LYS A 129 6.55 21.50 15.45
CA LYS A 129 5.19 21.83 14.99
C LYS A 129 5.11 22.32 13.54
N ASN A 130 6.09 23.11 13.11
CA ASN A 130 6.13 23.68 11.78
C ASN A 130 6.35 22.66 10.66
N LEU A 131 6.71 21.41 11.00
CA LEU A 131 6.81 20.31 10.04
C LEU A 131 5.46 19.64 9.79
N PHE A 132 4.49 19.85 10.68
CA PHE A 132 3.17 19.19 10.64
C PHE A 132 2.11 20.20 10.23
N LEU A 133 2.06 20.53 8.94
CA LEU A 133 1.06 21.44 8.38
C LEU A 133 -0.08 20.65 7.73
N LEU A 134 -1.28 21.19 7.80
CA LEU A 134 -2.47 20.61 7.21
C LEU A 134 -2.47 20.72 5.69
N ASP A 135 -2.65 19.61 5.00
CA ASP A 135 -2.84 19.54 3.55
C ASP A 135 -4.29 19.84 3.12
N PHE A 136 -5.23 19.79 4.07
CA PHE A 136 -6.66 20.05 3.92
C PHE A 136 -7.23 20.53 5.25
N SER A 137 -8.38 21.21 5.19
CA SER A 137 -9.06 21.75 6.38
C SER A 137 -9.72 20.65 7.20
N LEU A 138 -9.70 20.84 8.53
CA LEU A 138 -10.28 19.92 9.51
C LEU A 138 -11.37 20.63 10.32
N LEU A 139 -12.31 19.86 10.84
CA LEU A 139 -13.30 20.36 11.77
C LEU A 139 -13.65 19.32 12.85
N LYS A 140 -14.11 19.81 14.01
CA LYS A 140 -14.81 19.02 15.02
C LYS A 140 -16.24 19.45 15.09
N GLY A 141 -17.17 18.55 15.45
CA GLY A 141 -18.56 18.91 15.54
C GLY A 141 -19.53 17.73 15.56
N LEU A 142 -20.72 18.00 15.06
CA LEU A 142 -21.81 17.03 14.94
C LEU A 142 -22.55 17.27 13.64
N PHE A 143 -22.88 16.21 12.93
CA PHE A 143 -23.70 16.25 11.72
C PHE A 143 -24.89 15.28 11.84
N ILE A 144 -26.08 15.74 11.42
CA ILE A 144 -27.25 14.89 11.31
C ILE A 144 -28.03 15.20 10.03
N LYS A 145 -28.42 14.15 9.30
CA LYS A 145 -29.28 14.20 8.11
C LYS A 145 -30.62 13.51 8.42
N VAL A 146 -31.73 14.22 8.27
CA VAL A 146 -33.06 13.69 8.57
C VAL A 146 -34.03 13.94 7.42
N PRO A 147 -35.00 13.04 7.15
CA PRO A 147 -36.08 13.30 6.17
C PRO A 147 -36.89 14.56 6.54
N ILE A 148 -37.38 15.30 5.54
CA ILE A 148 -38.26 16.48 5.77
C ILE A 148 -39.57 16.10 6.49
N THR A 149 -39.97 14.83 6.41
CA THR A 149 -41.18 14.29 7.07
C THR A 149 -40.91 13.76 8.47
N ALA A 150 -39.65 13.86 8.97
CA ALA A 150 -39.30 13.37 10.28
C ALA A 150 -40.04 14.15 11.39
N PRO A 151 -40.41 13.49 12.50
CA PRO A 151 -41.10 14.18 13.60
C PRO A 151 -40.12 15.06 14.39
N GLN A 152 -40.62 16.02 15.14
CA GLN A 152 -39.84 16.80 16.12
C GLN A 152 -38.64 17.59 15.53
N LEU A 153 -38.74 18.07 14.30
CA LEU A 153 -37.71 18.84 13.64
C LEU A 153 -37.33 20.12 14.41
N ASP A 154 -38.28 20.76 15.08
CA ASP A 154 -38.01 21.94 15.88
C ASP A 154 -37.13 21.62 17.12
N ASP A 155 -37.31 20.45 17.71
CA ASP A 155 -36.43 19.96 18.77
C ASP A 155 -34.99 19.67 18.25
N VAL A 156 -34.89 19.07 17.06
CA VAL A 156 -33.59 18.85 16.39
C VAL A 156 -32.83 20.17 16.17
N ARG A 157 -33.55 21.23 15.73
CA ARG A 157 -32.98 22.58 15.54
C ARG A 157 -32.45 23.20 16.80
N ILE A 158 -32.96 22.81 17.96
CA ILE A 158 -32.47 23.26 19.25
C ILE A 158 -31.26 22.39 19.66
N TRP A 159 -31.40 21.08 19.56
CA TRP A 159 -30.37 20.15 20.08
C TRP A 159 -29.07 20.22 19.30
N TYR A 160 -29.11 20.33 17.96
CA TYR A 160 -27.88 20.33 17.16
C TYR A 160 -26.99 21.55 17.42
N LYS A 161 -27.58 22.66 17.90
CA LYS A 161 -26.86 23.90 18.23
C LYS A 161 -26.25 23.87 19.62
N THR A 162 -26.60 22.86 20.43
CA THR A 162 -26.27 22.81 21.86
C THR A 162 -25.28 21.69 22.12
N GLU A 163 -24.08 22.05 22.57
CA GLU A 163 -22.98 21.10 22.78
C GLU A 163 -23.02 20.41 24.17
N THR A 164 -24.17 20.48 24.86
CA THR A 164 -24.30 19.80 26.16
C THR A 164 -24.52 18.31 25.97
N TYR A 165 -24.02 17.53 26.95
CA TYR A 165 -24.23 16.07 26.97
C TYR A 165 -25.70 15.67 26.79
N GLU A 166 -26.63 16.39 27.43
CA GLU A 166 -28.06 16.13 27.32
C GLU A 166 -28.63 16.34 25.90
N ALA A 167 -28.15 17.36 25.19
CA ALA A 167 -28.61 17.63 23.83
C ALA A 167 -28.06 16.57 22.85
N VAL A 168 -26.79 16.21 23.01
CA VAL A 168 -26.13 15.15 22.24
C VAL A 168 -26.84 13.81 22.47
N GLU A 169 -27.15 13.43 23.72
CA GLU A 169 -27.86 12.20 24.05
C GLU A 169 -29.27 12.17 23.42
N LYS A 170 -29.97 13.31 23.42
CA LYS A 170 -31.29 13.42 22.75
C LYS A 170 -31.16 13.24 21.23
N LEU A 171 -30.17 13.87 20.61
CA LEU A 171 -29.92 13.71 19.19
C LEU A 171 -29.53 12.28 18.84
N GLU A 172 -28.70 11.63 19.62
CA GLU A 172 -28.29 10.25 19.43
C GLU A 172 -29.50 9.30 19.47
N LYS A 173 -30.34 9.43 20.52
CA LYS A 173 -31.60 8.65 20.62
C LYS A 173 -32.55 8.92 19.46
N TYR A 174 -32.69 10.19 19.07
CA TYR A 174 -33.52 10.59 17.94
C TYR A 174 -32.98 10.04 16.62
N SER A 175 -31.69 10.11 16.40
CA SER A 175 -31.03 9.69 15.17
C SER A 175 -31.22 8.20 14.88
N PHE A 176 -31.21 7.37 15.91
CA PHE A 176 -31.43 5.92 15.77
C PHE A 176 -32.76 5.55 15.08
N LEU A 177 -33.79 6.35 15.26
CA LEU A 177 -35.15 6.09 14.71
C LEU A 177 -35.46 6.91 13.48
N ASN A 178 -34.87 8.09 13.33
CA ASN A 178 -35.36 9.10 12.38
C ASN A 178 -34.29 9.64 11.43
N ALA A 179 -33.00 9.45 11.70
CA ALA A 179 -31.94 10.00 10.87
C ALA A 179 -31.48 9.00 9.79
N VAL A 180 -31.06 9.54 8.65
CA VAL A 180 -30.38 8.80 7.59
C VAL A 180 -28.89 8.71 7.90
N ASN A 181 -28.32 9.80 8.42
CA ASN A 181 -26.93 9.86 8.88
C ASN A 181 -26.86 10.62 10.20
N TYR A 182 -26.01 10.17 11.10
CA TYR A 182 -25.62 10.85 12.32
C TYR A 182 -24.13 10.64 12.55
N LEU A 183 -23.37 11.73 12.68
CA LEU A 183 -21.95 11.71 12.90
C LEU A 183 -21.63 12.58 14.12
N TYR A 184 -21.09 11.98 15.16
CA TYR A 184 -20.57 12.67 16.33
C TYR A 184 -19.04 12.69 16.21
N PHE A 185 -18.44 13.87 16.20
CA PHE A 185 -17.00 14.07 16.07
C PHE A 185 -16.50 15.31 16.82
N TYR A 186 -17.13 15.65 17.96
CA TYR A 186 -16.59 16.66 18.85
C TYR A 186 -15.26 16.26 19.51
N ASP A 187 -15.01 14.96 19.62
CA ASP A 187 -13.83 14.36 20.24
C ASP A 187 -12.72 14.00 19.23
N LYS A 188 -12.97 14.16 17.94
CA LYS A 188 -12.01 13.83 16.88
C LYS A 188 -12.07 14.81 15.71
N TRP A 189 -10.90 15.06 15.13
CA TRP A 189 -10.80 15.85 13.91
C TRP A 189 -11.26 15.04 12.69
N MET A 190 -12.06 15.65 11.84
CA MET A 190 -12.50 15.10 10.56
C MET A 190 -12.16 16.05 9.41
N PRO A 191 -11.78 15.52 8.22
CA PRO A 191 -11.63 16.33 7.02
C PRO A 191 -12.95 17.01 6.63
N VAL A 192 -12.89 18.31 6.30
CA VAL A 192 -14.06 19.05 5.81
C VAL A 192 -14.66 18.40 4.57
N SER A 193 -13.81 17.87 3.68
CA SER A 193 -14.24 17.16 2.46
C SER A 193 -15.10 15.94 2.74
N GLU A 194 -14.88 15.26 3.87
CA GLU A 194 -15.71 14.10 4.27
C GLU A 194 -17.13 14.55 4.65
N ILE A 195 -17.25 15.64 5.40
CA ILE A 195 -18.55 16.20 5.77
C ILE A 195 -19.27 16.77 4.55
N LEU A 196 -18.56 17.45 3.65
CA LEU A 196 -19.12 17.95 2.39
C LEU A 196 -19.66 16.84 1.49
N GLY A 197 -19.13 15.61 1.61
CA GLY A 197 -19.67 14.44 0.91
C GLY A 197 -21.11 14.05 1.35
N TYR A 198 -21.57 14.50 2.53
CA TYR A 198 -22.91 14.25 3.04
C TYR A 198 -23.89 15.41 2.77
N ILE A 199 -23.39 16.60 2.50
CA ILE A 199 -24.20 17.83 2.33
C ILE A 199 -24.15 18.25 0.86
N PRO A 200 -25.27 18.39 0.15
CA PRO A 200 -25.30 18.81 -1.25
C PRO A 200 -25.06 20.33 -1.41
N LEU A 201 -24.01 20.83 -0.79
CA LEU A 201 -23.58 22.23 -0.92
C LEU A 201 -22.82 22.40 -2.24
N ASN A 202 -23.54 22.72 -3.31
CA ASN A 202 -22.94 23.05 -4.62
C ASN A 202 -22.47 24.52 -4.66
N MET A 203 -21.78 24.98 -3.63
CA MET A 203 -21.26 26.35 -3.57
C MET A 203 -19.75 26.38 -3.86
N PRO A 204 -19.27 27.39 -4.62
CA PRO A 204 -17.85 27.48 -5.00
C PRO A 204 -16.88 27.59 -3.81
N ASP A 205 -17.37 27.95 -2.62
CA ASP A 205 -16.56 28.24 -1.44
C ASP A 205 -17.16 27.63 -0.17
N SER A 206 -17.52 26.32 -0.26
CA SER A 206 -18.21 25.60 0.81
C SER A 206 -17.38 25.52 2.11
N GLU A 207 -16.07 25.45 2.04
CA GLU A 207 -15.19 25.42 3.22
C GLU A 207 -15.22 26.75 3.99
N THR A 208 -15.10 27.88 3.29
CA THR A 208 -15.20 29.20 3.90
C THR A 208 -16.58 29.41 4.54
N TYR A 209 -17.64 28.95 3.85
CA TYR A 209 -18.99 29.01 4.42
C TYR A 209 -19.12 28.22 5.73
N ILE A 210 -18.57 26.99 5.78
CA ILE A 210 -18.58 26.15 6.99
C ILE A 210 -17.77 26.82 8.12
N LYS A 211 -16.62 27.39 7.80
CA LYS A 211 -15.77 28.11 8.76
C LYS A 211 -16.49 29.31 9.40
N GLU A 212 -17.21 30.10 8.58
CA GLU A 212 -17.89 31.32 9.05
C GLU A 212 -19.20 31.04 9.78
N GLN A 213 -19.94 30.03 9.33
CA GLN A 213 -21.31 29.75 9.77
C GLN A 213 -21.39 28.60 10.78
N GLN A 214 -20.54 28.41 11.67
CA GLN A 214 -20.42 27.30 12.64
C GLN A 214 -21.67 26.43 12.88
N GLN A 215 -22.89 26.99 12.73
CA GLN A 215 -24.19 26.31 12.83
C GLN A 215 -24.92 26.38 11.51
N ILE A 216 -24.94 25.28 10.77
CA ILE A 216 -25.49 25.22 9.42
C ILE A 216 -26.76 24.36 9.43
N GLU A 217 -27.82 24.94 8.89
CA GLU A 217 -29.05 24.23 8.51
C GLU A 217 -29.22 24.38 7.00
N TRP A 218 -29.31 23.28 6.31
CA TRP A 218 -29.54 23.20 4.88
C TRP A 218 -30.67 22.20 4.60
N ASN A 219 -31.40 22.35 3.50
CA ASN A 219 -32.37 21.36 3.06
C ASN A 219 -32.42 21.28 1.54
N ASP A 220 -32.78 20.12 1.05
CA ASP A 220 -33.26 19.87 -0.30
C ASP A 220 -34.74 19.44 -0.26
N ASP A 221 -35.25 18.83 -1.34
CA ASP A 221 -36.63 18.38 -1.44
C ASP A 221 -36.95 17.16 -0.56
N GLU A 222 -35.93 16.46 -0.06
CA GLU A 222 -36.08 15.19 0.66
C GLU A 222 -35.59 15.26 2.11
N PHE A 223 -34.54 16.05 2.39
CA PHE A 223 -33.80 16.00 3.66
C PHE A 223 -33.49 17.38 4.22
N TYR A 224 -33.41 17.44 5.56
CA TYR A 224 -32.71 18.47 6.31
C TYR A 224 -31.34 17.99 6.69
N TYR A 225 -30.36 18.89 6.65
CA TYR A 225 -28.96 18.71 7.00
C TYR A 225 -28.58 19.71 8.08
N PHE A 226 -28.19 19.23 9.23
CA PHE A 226 -27.76 20.06 10.34
C PHE A 226 -26.31 19.75 10.66
N LEU A 227 -25.47 20.78 10.67
CA LEU A 227 -24.06 20.70 11.04
C LEU A 227 -23.77 21.71 12.13
N ASN A 228 -23.20 21.28 13.25
CA ASN A 228 -22.62 22.15 14.26
C ASN A 228 -21.10 21.95 14.27
N VAL A 229 -20.35 23.03 14.08
CA VAL A 229 -18.88 23.06 14.07
C VAL A 229 -18.41 23.71 15.36
N SER A 230 -17.71 22.96 16.20
CA SER A 230 -17.12 23.47 17.45
C SER A 230 -15.72 24.02 17.27
N GLU A 231 -14.93 23.35 16.44
CA GLU A 231 -13.56 23.74 16.12
C GLU A 231 -13.30 23.60 14.61
N PHE A 232 -12.46 24.50 14.08
CA PHE A 232 -12.06 24.47 12.66
C PHE A 232 -10.58 24.79 12.56
N CYS A 233 -9.84 23.98 11.78
CA CYS A 233 -8.46 24.24 11.41
C CYS A 233 -8.34 24.31 9.89
N GLU A 234 -7.74 25.38 9.40
CA GLU A 234 -7.62 25.63 7.98
C GLU A 234 -6.43 24.93 7.36
N LYS A 235 -6.53 24.56 6.11
CA LYS A 235 -5.39 24.10 5.31
C LYS A 235 -4.20 25.05 5.43
N GLY A 236 -3.00 24.50 5.71
CA GLY A 236 -1.77 25.28 5.92
C GLY A 236 -1.53 25.67 7.38
N GLU A 237 -2.50 25.51 8.27
CA GLU A 237 -2.28 25.65 9.71
C GLU A 237 -1.55 24.42 10.29
N ILE A 238 -1.02 24.55 11.51
CA ILE A 238 -0.38 23.46 12.23
C ILE A 238 -1.42 22.40 12.56
N LYS A 239 -1.13 21.14 12.22
CA LYS A 239 -1.99 19.99 12.58
C LYS A 239 -2.21 19.95 14.10
N PRO A 240 -3.44 19.84 14.61
CA PRO A 240 -3.66 19.57 16.03
C PRO A 240 -2.93 18.31 16.49
N TYR A 241 -2.41 18.29 17.72
CA TYR A 241 -1.61 17.18 18.23
C TYR A 241 -2.32 15.83 18.09
N GLU A 242 -3.60 15.76 18.44
CA GLU A 242 -4.39 14.52 18.35
C GLU A 242 -4.46 13.99 16.94
N PHE A 243 -4.47 14.89 15.94
CA PHE A 243 -4.48 14.52 14.51
C PHE A 243 -3.08 14.16 14.01
N ALA A 244 -2.05 14.90 14.44
CA ALA A 244 -0.66 14.70 14.06
C ALA A 244 0.00 13.48 14.72
N LYS A 245 -0.50 13.05 15.89
CA LYS A 245 0.11 12.05 16.76
C LYS A 245 0.55 10.78 16.06
N ALA A 246 -0.29 10.22 15.19
CA ALA A 246 0.04 9.01 14.45
C ALA A 246 1.22 9.24 13.49
N GLU A 247 1.23 10.36 12.78
CA GLU A 247 2.31 10.74 11.87
C GLU A 247 3.62 10.99 12.63
N VAL A 248 3.58 11.68 13.76
CA VAL A 248 4.75 11.89 14.64
C VAL A 248 5.30 10.55 15.12
N LYS A 249 4.43 9.63 15.53
CA LYS A 249 4.84 8.30 15.98
C LYS A 249 5.56 7.53 14.86
N GLU A 250 5.06 7.60 13.63
CA GLU A 250 5.70 6.96 12.47
C GLU A 250 7.08 7.56 12.17
N VAL A 251 7.24 8.88 12.27
CA VAL A 251 8.54 9.54 12.11
C VAL A 251 9.53 9.05 13.15
N LEU A 252 9.15 9.03 14.44
CA LEU A 252 10.01 8.55 15.52
C LEU A 252 10.34 7.07 15.40
N LEU A 253 9.37 6.26 14.99
CA LEU A 253 9.57 4.84 14.72
C LEU A 253 10.62 4.63 13.62
N ASN A 254 10.49 5.36 12.52
CA ASN A 254 11.46 5.28 11.42
C ASN A 254 12.87 5.70 11.89
N TRP A 255 12.98 6.76 12.68
CA TRP A 255 14.28 7.18 13.22
C TRP A 255 14.92 6.12 14.12
N LYS A 256 14.13 5.48 14.99
CA LYS A 256 14.63 4.38 15.83
C LYS A 256 15.10 3.19 15.00
N GLN A 257 14.36 2.85 13.94
CA GLN A 257 14.74 1.76 13.03
C GLN A 257 16.02 2.09 12.25
N VAL A 258 16.15 3.32 11.76
CA VAL A 258 17.37 3.77 11.06
C VAL A 258 18.57 3.77 12.01
N GLY A 259 18.41 4.29 13.24
CA GLY A 259 19.46 4.29 14.26
C GLY A 259 19.92 2.87 14.63
N PHE A 260 18.97 1.96 14.84
CA PHE A 260 19.25 0.54 15.11
C PHE A 260 20.04 -0.12 13.97
N MET A 261 19.67 0.15 12.72
CA MET A 261 20.40 -0.41 11.58
C MET A 261 21.82 0.17 11.45
N GLU A 262 22.01 1.42 11.82
CA GLU A 262 23.34 2.03 11.81
C GLU A 262 24.22 1.44 12.93
N GLU A 263 23.70 1.24 14.13
CA GLU A 263 24.40 0.52 15.20
C GLU A 263 24.86 -0.86 14.74
N ILE A 264 24.00 -1.64 14.09
CA ILE A 264 24.37 -2.96 13.58
C ILE A 264 25.51 -2.89 12.55
N LYS A 265 25.48 -1.92 11.65
CA LYS A 265 26.54 -1.74 10.65
C LYS A 265 27.88 -1.39 11.31
N GLU A 266 27.86 -0.48 12.27
CA GLU A 266 29.06 -0.10 13.04
C GLU A 266 29.61 -1.28 13.85
N ASP A 267 28.76 -2.06 14.49
CA ASP A 267 29.16 -3.28 15.21
C ASP A 267 29.83 -4.30 14.28
N LEU A 268 29.24 -4.53 13.09
CA LEU A 268 29.83 -5.42 12.08
C LEU A 268 31.18 -4.90 11.59
N TYR A 269 31.32 -3.62 11.38
CA TYR A 269 32.57 -2.98 10.98
C TYR A 269 33.66 -3.16 12.07
N HIS A 270 33.35 -2.83 13.33
CA HIS A 270 34.27 -3.01 14.45
C HIS A 270 34.67 -4.46 14.69
N GLN A 271 33.73 -5.40 14.54
CA GLN A 271 34.09 -6.84 14.62
C GLN A 271 35.06 -7.27 13.50
N ALA A 272 34.90 -6.74 12.30
CA ALA A 272 35.78 -7.01 11.18
C ALA A 272 37.18 -6.40 11.40
N GLU A 273 37.27 -5.19 11.96
CA GLU A 273 38.55 -4.57 12.35
C GLU A 273 39.30 -5.41 13.39
N GLN A 274 38.60 -5.80 14.49
CA GLN A 274 39.19 -6.60 15.57
C GLN A 274 39.71 -7.96 15.08
N ARG A 275 39.09 -8.55 14.06
CA ARG A 275 39.52 -9.81 13.45
C ARG A 275 40.55 -9.63 12.36
N ASN A 276 41.04 -8.41 12.10
CA ASN A 276 41.93 -8.05 10.99
C ASN A 276 41.41 -8.53 9.61
N ASN A 277 40.08 -8.49 9.43
CA ASN A 277 39.47 -8.90 8.16
C ASN A 277 39.37 -7.75 7.13
N ILE A 278 39.77 -6.52 7.53
CA ILE A 278 39.79 -5.34 6.67
C ILE A 278 41.23 -5.05 6.28
N ILE A 279 41.53 -5.12 4.99
CA ILE A 279 42.83 -4.82 4.45
C ILE A 279 42.70 -3.61 3.52
N TYR A 280 43.42 -2.55 3.84
CA TYR A 280 43.50 -1.36 3.00
C TYR A 280 44.72 -1.47 2.07
N TYR A 281 44.46 -1.43 0.76
CA TYR A 281 45.51 -1.36 -0.25
C TYR A 281 45.62 0.11 -0.70
N ASN A 282 46.86 0.65 -0.70
CA ASN A 282 47.14 2.03 -1.17
C ASN A 282 46.48 3.16 -0.36
N LYS A 283 46.54 3.13 0.98
CA LYS A 283 46.50 4.40 1.72
C LYS A 283 47.82 5.09 1.48
N GLU A 284 47.89 6.04 0.54
CA GLU A 284 48.99 7.05 0.54
C GLU A 284 48.90 7.81 1.87
N GLU A 285 50.02 7.80 2.62
CA GLU A 285 50.16 8.56 3.87
C GLU A 285 50.17 10.07 3.61
#